data_1f5297881b9f04e280b4c4edd5cc4bfe
#
_entry.id   1f5297881b9f04e280b4c4edd5cc4bfe
#
_cell.length_a   1.000
_cell.length_b   1.000
_cell.length_c   1.000
_cell.angle_alpha   90.00
_cell.angle_beta   90.00
_cell.angle_gamma   90.00
#
_symmetry.space_group_name_H-M   'P 1'
#
loop_
_entity.id
_entity.type
_entity.pdbx_description
1 polymer ?
#
loop_
_entity_poly.entity_id
_entity_poly.type
_entity_poly.pdbx_seq_one_letter_code
_entity_poly.pdbx_strand_id
1 'polypeptide(L)'
;YICHPIFKHYATKFLACSKDSGHFLFGEKANYSILKNGIIVSKFQYSATTRNQLRQKLGLENKFIIGNIGRMVTQKNQSFLLYSFAKLIENHPNFHLILIGKGNLESNLRHQVELLGIKEHVLFLGVRDDICDLLNIMDVFVFPSIYEGLGIVLIEAQANGLPCIVSDCVPKEVQLNSNCHFVSLKSNYDIWNKLILDANRIDSEKAISNVNNAGYNIIQSAKILEELYLSENSKLHKRKQNISNNDKTIKDRKVKNENKT
;
A
#
# COMPACT_ATOMS: atom_id res chain seq x y z
N TYR A 1 15.37 -15.74 6.05
CA TYR A 1 14.94 -17.13 6.37
C TYR A 1 15.54 -17.68 7.69
N ILE A 2 16.68 -17.20 8.20
CA ILE A 2 17.35 -17.68 9.41
C ILE A 2 16.54 -17.35 10.69
N CYS A 3 15.84 -16.22 10.73
CA CYS A 3 15.06 -15.78 11.91
C CYS A 3 13.66 -16.44 12.02
N HIS A 4 13.17 -17.12 11.00
CA HIS A 4 11.82 -17.66 10.97
C HIS A 4 11.50 -18.71 12.06
N PRO A 5 12.41 -19.67 12.41
CA PRO A 5 12.18 -20.60 13.52
C PRO A 5 12.10 -19.90 14.88
N ILE A 6 12.93 -18.85 15.07
CA ILE A 6 12.99 -18.07 16.31
C ILE A 6 11.66 -17.35 16.53
N PHE A 7 11.15 -16.66 15.51
CA PHE A 7 9.86 -15.97 15.61
C PHE A 7 8.70 -16.92 15.92
N LYS A 8 8.66 -18.10 15.29
CA LYS A 8 7.63 -19.11 15.57
C LYS A 8 7.60 -19.57 17.03
N HIS A 9 8.76 -19.60 17.68
CA HIS A 9 8.86 -20.08 19.07
C HIS A 9 8.46 -19.02 20.10
N TYR A 10 8.77 -17.74 19.84
CA TYR A 10 8.58 -16.65 20.82
C TYR A 10 7.38 -15.75 20.54
N ALA A 11 6.87 -15.73 19.33
CA ALA A 11 5.72 -14.90 18.99
C ALA A 11 4.42 -15.48 19.55
N THR A 12 3.63 -14.64 20.21
CA THR A 12 2.30 -15.01 20.73
C THR A 12 1.24 -14.96 19.63
N LYS A 13 1.40 -14.07 18.65
CA LYS A 13 0.55 -13.95 17.47
C LYS A 13 1.31 -13.48 16.24
N PHE A 14 0.83 -13.91 15.08
CA PHE A 14 1.32 -13.46 13.78
C PHE A 14 0.30 -12.54 13.14
N LEU A 15 0.76 -11.39 12.64
CA LEU A 15 -0.05 -10.41 11.94
C LEU A 15 0.55 -10.16 10.56
N ALA A 16 -0.29 -10.06 9.54
CA ALA A 16 0.10 -9.71 8.18
C ALA A 16 -0.80 -8.61 7.62
N CYS A 17 -0.27 -7.77 6.74
CA CYS A 17 -1.04 -6.70 6.11
C CYS A 17 -1.93 -7.19 4.96
N SER A 18 -1.65 -8.39 4.41
CA SER A 18 -2.38 -9.03 3.32
C SER A 18 -2.27 -10.56 3.44
N LYS A 19 -3.13 -11.29 2.72
CA LYS A 19 -3.02 -12.75 2.63
C LYS A 19 -1.68 -13.17 2.02
N ASP A 20 -1.30 -12.56 0.92
CA ASP A 20 -0.06 -12.89 0.20
C ASP A 20 1.17 -12.64 1.08
N SER A 21 1.19 -11.52 1.81
CA SER A 21 2.24 -11.24 2.80
C SER A 21 2.27 -12.28 3.92
N GLY A 22 1.10 -12.71 4.40
CA GLY A 22 0.99 -13.74 5.43
C GLY A 22 1.48 -15.10 4.96
N HIS A 23 1.08 -15.54 3.77
CA HIS A 23 1.55 -16.77 3.15
C HIS A 23 3.07 -16.75 2.92
N PHE A 24 3.60 -15.65 2.40
CA PHE A 24 5.03 -15.48 2.17
C PHE A 24 5.85 -15.53 3.46
N LEU A 25 5.40 -14.84 4.52
CA LEU A 25 6.15 -14.71 5.79
C LEU A 25 6.00 -15.95 6.69
N PHE A 26 4.81 -16.52 6.75
CA PHE A 26 4.48 -17.55 7.76
C PHE A 26 4.18 -18.92 7.16
N GLY A 27 3.94 -19.00 5.85
CA GLY A 27 3.51 -20.19 5.12
C GLY A 27 1.99 -20.35 5.06
N GLU A 28 1.50 -21.08 4.07
CA GLU A 28 0.07 -21.25 3.79
C GLU A 28 -0.74 -21.87 4.96
N LYS A 29 -0.09 -22.75 5.74
CA LYS A 29 -0.74 -23.44 6.88
C LYS A 29 -0.61 -22.70 8.21
N ALA A 30 0.03 -21.53 8.22
CA ALA A 30 0.24 -20.79 9.47
C ALA A 30 -1.05 -20.10 9.92
N ASN A 31 -1.28 -20.09 11.23
CA ASN A 31 -2.37 -19.32 11.83
C ASN A 31 -1.90 -17.89 12.06
N TYR A 32 -2.38 -16.96 11.27
CA TYR A 32 -2.14 -15.51 11.41
C TYR A 32 -3.43 -14.73 11.22
N SER A 33 -3.44 -13.51 11.74
CA SER A 33 -4.55 -12.57 11.55
C SER A 33 -4.15 -11.46 10.56
N ILE A 34 -5.11 -10.98 9.79
CA ILE A 34 -4.88 -9.81 8.93
C ILE A 34 -5.11 -8.54 9.76
N LEU A 35 -4.08 -7.70 9.83
CA LEU A 35 -4.15 -6.34 10.33
C LEU A 35 -3.82 -5.39 9.17
N LYS A 36 -4.83 -4.73 8.65
CA LYS A 36 -4.65 -3.84 7.49
C LYS A 36 -3.84 -2.61 7.88
N ASN A 37 -2.91 -2.22 7.00
CA ASN A 37 -2.17 -0.97 7.12
C ASN A 37 -3.12 0.20 6.88
N GLY A 38 -3.65 0.79 7.96
CA GLY A 38 -4.59 1.90 7.88
C GLY A 38 -3.93 3.20 7.47
N ILE A 39 -4.69 4.04 6.77
CA ILE A 39 -4.34 5.41 6.42
C ILE A 39 -5.29 6.40 7.11
N ILE A 40 -4.90 7.68 7.21
CA ILE A 40 -5.82 8.76 7.59
C ILE A 40 -6.64 9.11 6.35
N VAL A 41 -7.74 8.38 6.13
CA VAL A 41 -8.52 8.40 4.88
C VAL A 41 -8.95 9.81 4.49
N SER A 42 -9.36 10.65 5.46
CA SER A 42 -9.81 12.03 5.22
C SER A 42 -8.73 12.94 4.62
N LYS A 43 -7.44 12.66 4.85
CA LYS A 43 -6.34 13.45 4.24
C LYS A 43 -6.26 13.28 2.73
N PHE A 44 -6.79 12.18 2.19
CA PHE A 44 -6.73 11.87 0.77
C PHE A 44 -7.98 12.28 0.00
N GLN A 45 -8.93 12.95 0.66
CA GLN A 45 -10.12 13.46 -0.02
C GLN A 45 -9.73 14.42 -1.15
N TYR A 46 -10.36 14.25 -2.32
CA TYR A 46 -10.11 15.10 -3.48
C TYR A 46 -10.48 16.56 -3.20
N SER A 47 -9.59 17.47 -3.59
CA SER A 47 -9.76 18.91 -3.51
C SER A 47 -9.48 19.57 -4.86
N ALA A 48 -10.51 20.10 -5.50
CA ALA A 48 -10.37 20.86 -6.74
C ALA A 48 -9.54 22.14 -6.54
N THR A 49 -9.65 22.78 -5.37
CA THR A 49 -8.86 23.97 -5.02
C THR A 49 -7.37 23.63 -4.98
N THR A 50 -6.99 22.59 -4.23
CA THR A 50 -5.60 22.11 -4.15
C THR A 50 -5.08 21.72 -5.54
N ARG A 51 -5.89 21.00 -6.32
CA ARG A 51 -5.55 20.64 -7.71
C ARG A 51 -5.18 21.86 -8.55
N ASN A 52 -6.04 22.88 -8.58
CA ASN A 52 -5.83 24.06 -9.40
C ASN A 52 -4.60 24.86 -8.96
N GLN A 53 -4.42 25.07 -7.67
CA GLN A 53 -3.27 25.80 -7.12
C GLN A 53 -1.95 25.10 -7.42
N LEU A 54 -1.87 23.79 -7.20
CA LEU A 54 -0.64 23.04 -7.44
C LEU A 54 -0.34 22.90 -8.94
N ARG A 55 -1.34 22.70 -9.78
CA ARG A 55 -1.15 22.65 -11.24
C ARG A 55 -0.63 23.99 -11.76
N GLN A 56 -1.17 25.10 -11.30
CA GLN A 56 -0.66 26.43 -11.62
C GLN A 56 0.81 26.61 -11.18
N LYS A 57 1.13 26.25 -9.92
CA LYS A 57 2.48 26.33 -9.40
C LYS A 57 3.50 25.47 -10.19
N LEU A 58 3.06 24.36 -10.78
CA LEU A 58 3.91 23.44 -11.53
C LEU A 58 3.85 23.68 -13.05
N GLY A 59 3.04 24.62 -13.54
CA GLY A 59 2.84 24.88 -14.99
C GLY A 59 2.11 23.74 -15.71
N LEU A 60 1.15 23.09 -15.03
CA LEU A 60 0.45 21.89 -15.52
C LEU A 60 -1.07 22.08 -15.73
N GLU A 61 -1.55 23.33 -15.82
CA GLU A 61 -2.98 23.66 -15.80
C GLU A 61 -3.81 22.91 -16.85
N ASN A 62 -3.31 22.85 -18.06
CA ASN A 62 -4.02 22.24 -19.20
C ASN A 62 -3.45 20.89 -19.62
N LYS A 63 -2.76 20.21 -18.70
CA LYS A 63 -2.11 18.94 -18.99
C LYS A 63 -2.91 17.76 -18.44
N PHE A 64 -2.86 16.63 -19.13
CA PHE A 64 -3.31 15.35 -18.59
C PHE A 64 -2.14 14.70 -17.82
N ILE A 65 -2.32 14.43 -16.54
CA ILE A 65 -1.24 14.03 -15.64
C ILE A 65 -1.37 12.56 -15.27
N ILE A 66 -0.40 11.77 -15.70
CA ILE A 66 -0.19 10.40 -15.24
C ILE A 66 0.75 10.44 -14.04
N GLY A 67 0.36 9.81 -12.94
CA GLY A 67 1.17 9.76 -11.72
C GLY A 67 1.71 8.36 -11.42
N ASN A 68 2.93 8.31 -10.91
CA ASN A 68 3.50 7.12 -10.28
C ASN A 68 4.27 7.51 -9.03
N ILE A 69 4.02 6.81 -7.93
CA ILE A 69 4.65 7.05 -6.63
C ILE A 69 5.29 5.76 -6.14
N GLY A 70 6.59 5.81 -5.87
CA GLY A 70 7.29 4.67 -5.33
C GLY A 70 8.81 4.80 -5.42
N ARG A 71 9.52 3.91 -4.73
CA ARG A 71 10.98 3.86 -4.85
C ARG A 71 11.38 3.53 -6.30
N MET A 72 12.41 4.17 -6.80
CA MET A 72 12.95 3.89 -8.14
C MET A 72 13.86 2.67 -8.09
N VAL A 73 13.24 1.48 -8.08
CA VAL A 73 13.87 0.16 -7.99
C VAL A 73 13.19 -0.79 -8.97
N THR A 74 13.84 -1.89 -9.32
CA THR A 74 13.33 -2.90 -10.29
C THR A 74 11.91 -3.34 -9.99
N GLN A 75 11.58 -3.54 -8.72
CA GLN A 75 10.25 -3.95 -8.27
C GLN A 75 9.12 -3.02 -8.78
N LYS A 76 9.35 -1.70 -8.78
CA LYS A 76 8.34 -0.69 -9.15
C LYS A 76 8.18 -0.49 -10.65
N ASN A 77 9.15 -0.97 -11.43
CA ASN A 77 9.08 -1.10 -12.89
C ASN A 77 8.70 0.20 -13.65
N GLN A 78 9.23 1.36 -13.18
CA GLN A 78 9.00 2.63 -13.84
C GLN A 78 9.50 2.64 -15.30
N SER A 79 10.49 1.82 -15.61
CA SER A 79 10.99 1.66 -16.99
C SER A 79 9.88 1.22 -17.96
N PHE A 80 9.04 0.25 -17.54
CA PHE A 80 7.86 -0.16 -18.33
C PHE A 80 6.92 1.02 -18.58
N LEU A 81 6.67 1.83 -17.55
CA LEU A 81 5.80 3.01 -17.65
C LEU A 81 6.37 4.04 -18.63
N LEU A 82 7.68 4.27 -18.63
CA LEU A 82 8.34 5.19 -19.57
C LEU A 82 8.17 4.74 -21.02
N TYR A 83 8.31 3.45 -21.32
CA TYR A 83 8.08 2.93 -22.68
C TYR A 83 6.60 3.04 -23.10
N SER A 84 5.68 2.71 -22.19
CA SER A 84 4.23 2.86 -22.46
C SER A 84 3.87 4.33 -22.70
N PHE A 85 4.39 5.22 -21.86
CA PHE A 85 4.16 6.66 -21.96
C PHE A 85 4.74 7.27 -23.24
N ALA A 86 5.95 6.87 -23.65
CA ALA A 86 6.55 7.36 -24.89
C ALA A 86 5.64 7.11 -26.10
N LYS A 87 5.04 5.92 -26.20
CA LYS A 87 4.06 5.62 -27.26
C LYS A 87 2.78 6.45 -27.13
N LEU A 88 2.34 6.72 -25.90
CA LEU A 88 1.11 7.45 -25.66
C LEU A 88 1.20 8.91 -26.12
N ILE A 89 2.31 9.59 -25.85
CA ILE A 89 2.47 11.01 -26.18
C ILE A 89 2.65 11.29 -27.69
N GLU A 90 2.99 10.29 -28.50
CA GLU A 90 3.02 10.45 -29.96
C GLU A 90 1.70 10.99 -30.52
N ASN A 91 0.58 10.56 -29.94
CA ASN A 91 -0.76 10.98 -30.32
C ASN A 91 -1.42 11.93 -29.30
N HIS A 92 -0.82 12.11 -28.12
CA HIS A 92 -1.37 12.89 -27.01
C HIS A 92 -0.31 13.84 -26.40
N PRO A 93 0.14 14.87 -27.13
CA PRO A 93 1.27 15.74 -26.70
C PRO A 93 0.97 16.58 -25.46
N ASN A 94 -0.27 16.65 -25.00
CA ASN A 94 -0.65 17.32 -23.74
C ASN A 94 -0.47 16.45 -22.49
N PHE A 95 -0.07 15.18 -22.65
CA PHE A 95 0.11 14.29 -21.50
C PHE A 95 1.48 14.48 -20.86
N HIS A 96 1.50 14.43 -19.54
CA HIS A 96 2.70 14.52 -18.73
C HIS A 96 2.73 13.37 -17.71
N LEU A 97 3.92 12.90 -17.43
CA LEU A 97 4.18 11.86 -16.44
C LEU A 97 4.90 12.46 -15.23
N ILE A 98 4.39 12.21 -14.04
CA ILE A 98 5.03 12.60 -12.77
C ILE A 98 5.52 11.34 -12.06
N LEU A 99 6.83 11.29 -11.80
CA LEU A 99 7.48 10.25 -11.02
C LEU A 99 7.88 10.79 -9.65
N ILE A 100 7.35 10.20 -8.58
CA ILE A 100 7.58 10.63 -7.20
C ILE A 100 8.29 9.52 -6.44
N GLY A 101 9.40 9.85 -5.82
CA GLY A 101 10.27 8.95 -5.07
C GLY A 101 11.73 9.05 -5.50
N LYS A 102 12.58 8.23 -4.89
CA LYS A 102 14.00 8.08 -5.21
C LYS A 102 14.39 6.61 -5.19
N GLY A 103 15.53 6.28 -5.76
CA GLY A 103 16.09 4.93 -5.72
C GLY A 103 17.32 4.78 -6.59
N ASN A 104 17.91 3.60 -6.56
CA ASN A 104 19.15 3.28 -7.28
C ASN A 104 18.98 3.28 -8.81
N LEU A 105 17.75 3.24 -9.32
CA LEU A 105 17.49 3.31 -10.76
C LEU A 105 17.19 4.73 -11.28
N GLU A 106 17.20 5.77 -10.45
CA GLU A 106 16.82 7.13 -10.86
C GLU A 106 17.66 7.63 -12.03
N SER A 107 18.99 7.47 -12.00
CA SER A 107 19.88 7.89 -13.09
C SER A 107 19.58 7.14 -14.39
N ASN A 108 19.29 5.84 -14.29
CA ASN A 108 18.95 5.02 -15.46
C ASN A 108 17.61 5.44 -16.07
N LEU A 109 16.60 5.74 -15.22
CA LEU A 109 15.30 6.23 -15.69
C LEU A 109 15.40 7.61 -16.34
N ARG A 110 16.22 8.52 -15.81
CA ARG A 110 16.48 9.83 -16.44
C ARG A 110 17.17 9.68 -17.79
N HIS A 111 18.16 8.80 -17.90
CA HIS A 111 18.80 8.49 -19.17
C HIS A 111 17.82 7.87 -20.17
N GLN A 112 16.95 6.96 -19.72
CA GLN A 112 15.90 6.38 -20.56
C GLN A 112 14.91 7.46 -21.08
N VAL A 113 14.54 8.43 -20.26
CA VAL A 113 13.72 9.58 -20.66
C VAL A 113 14.39 10.39 -21.78
N GLU A 114 15.71 10.60 -21.72
CA GLU A 114 16.46 11.28 -22.77
C GLU A 114 16.51 10.47 -24.05
N LEU A 115 16.81 9.16 -23.97
CA LEU A 115 16.85 8.26 -25.13
C LEU A 115 15.50 8.15 -25.84
N LEU A 116 14.39 8.19 -25.08
CA LEU A 116 13.03 8.16 -25.63
C LEU A 116 12.56 9.53 -26.18
N GLY A 117 13.33 10.60 -25.98
CA GLY A 117 12.96 11.94 -26.44
C GLY A 117 11.75 12.56 -25.71
N ILE A 118 11.45 12.10 -24.48
CA ILE A 118 10.25 12.50 -23.73
C ILE A 118 10.52 13.43 -22.54
N LYS A 119 11.70 14.04 -22.49
CA LYS A 119 12.19 14.84 -21.35
C LYS A 119 11.24 15.96 -20.95
N GLU A 120 10.67 16.67 -21.90
CA GLU A 120 9.74 17.80 -21.65
C GLU A 120 8.39 17.35 -21.08
N HIS A 121 8.11 16.05 -21.11
CA HIS A 121 6.84 15.46 -20.65
C HIS A 121 6.97 14.69 -19.33
N VAL A 122 8.18 14.54 -18.76
CA VAL A 122 8.41 13.74 -17.55
C VAL A 122 9.00 14.58 -16.43
N LEU A 123 8.28 14.66 -15.31
CA LEU A 123 8.72 15.37 -14.11
C LEU A 123 9.15 14.35 -13.03
N PHE A 124 10.38 14.49 -12.56
CA PHE A 124 10.88 13.76 -11.38
C PHE A 124 10.82 14.70 -10.18
N LEU A 125 9.88 14.45 -9.26
CA LEU A 125 9.66 15.31 -8.09
C LEU A 125 10.45 14.89 -6.84
N GLY A 126 11.24 13.81 -6.92
CA GLY A 126 12.00 13.30 -5.78
C GLY A 126 11.11 12.76 -4.67
N VAL A 127 11.63 12.72 -3.44
CA VAL A 127 10.86 12.35 -2.25
C VAL A 127 9.99 13.54 -1.82
N ARG A 128 8.72 13.27 -1.54
CA ARG A 128 7.71 14.27 -1.18
C ARG A 128 6.94 13.83 0.05
N ASP A 129 6.57 14.78 0.91
CA ASP A 129 5.75 14.56 2.10
C ASP A 129 4.29 14.96 1.87
N ASP A 130 4.01 15.72 0.80
CA ASP A 130 2.70 16.22 0.40
C ASP A 130 2.00 15.30 -0.63
N ILE A 131 2.11 14.00 -0.43
CA ILE A 131 1.53 12.99 -1.35
C ILE A 131 0.02 13.16 -1.52
N CYS A 132 -0.71 13.47 -0.44
CA CYS A 132 -2.14 13.72 -0.49
C CYS A 132 -2.50 14.89 -1.45
N ASP A 133 -1.69 15.93 -1.49
CA ASP A 133 -1.88 17.07 -2.38
C ASP A 133 -1.50 16.73 -3.81
N LEU A 134 -0.41 15.99 -4.00
CA LEU A 134 0.06 15.56 -5.32
C LEU A 134 -0.91 14.57 -6.00
N LEU A 135 -1.64 13.75 -5.25
CA LEU A 135 -2.69 12.90 -5.83
C LEU A 135 -3.85 13.72 -6.42
N ASN A 136 -4.11 14.94 -5.92
CA ASN A 136 -5.14 15.81 -6.51
C ASN A 136 -4.79 16.29 -7.91
N ILE A 137 -3.52 16.51 -8.24
CA ILE A 137 -3.13 17.01 -9.56
C ILE A 137 -3.14 15.94 -10.65
N MET A 138 -3.11 14.66 -10.30
CA MET A 138 -3.10 13.54 -11.25
C MET A 138 -4.50 13.32 -11.86
N ASP A 139 -4.55 12.82 -13.08
CA ASP A 139 -5.75 12.35 -13.76
C ASP A 139 -5.89 10.84 -13.68
N VAL A 140 -4.76 10.12 -13.65
CA VAL A 140 -4.68 8.67 -13.49
C VAL A 140 -3.42 8.27 -12.74
N PHE A 141 -3.52 7.25 -11.91
CA PHE A 141 -2.39 6.64 -11.21
C PHE A 141 -2.02 5.32 -11.88
N VAL A 142 -0.77 5.17 -12.32
CA VAL A 142 -0.29 3.96 -13.00
C VAL A 142 0.74 3.24 -12.13
N PHE A 143 0.52 1.96 -11.87
CA PHE A 143 1.32 1.19 -10.92
C PHE A 143 1.74 -0.17 -11.51
N PRO A 144 2.79 -0.21 -12.35
CA PRO A 144 3.24 -1.38 -13.08
C PRO A 144 4.19 -2.28 -12.27
N SER A 145 4.04 -2.33 -10.95
CA SER A 145 4.93 -3.10 -10.08
C SER A 145 4.97 -4.58 -10.43
N ILE A 146 6.16 -5.18 -10.37
CA ILE A 146 6.38 -6.60 -10.65
C ILE A 146 5.85 -7.47 -9.49
N TYR A 147 5.89 -6.96 -8.28
CA TYR A 147 5.30 -7.58 -7.08
C TYR A 147 5.10 -6.56 -5.98
N GLU A 148 4.14 -6.80 -5.10
CA GLU A 148 3.87 -5.98 -3.90
C GLU A 148 3.41 -6.85 -2.74
N GLY A 149 3.71 -6.42 -1.52
CA GLY A 149 3.10 -6.99 -0.33
C GLY A 149 1.65 -6.51 -0.14
N LEU A 150 1.40 -5.22 -0.43
CA LEU A 150 0.07 -4.60 -0.43
C LEU A 150 0.01 -3.45 -1.45
N GLY A 151 0.96 -2.50 -1.42
CA GLY A 151 0.92 -1.30 -2.24
C GLY A 151 0.04 -0.20 -1.62
N ILE A 152 0.40 0.27 -0.41
CA ILE A 152 -0.40 1.24 0.36
C ILE A 152 -0.77 2.50 -0.45
N VAL A 153 0.11 2.95 -1.33
CA VAL A 153 -0.13 4.12 -2.21
C VAL A 153 -1.35 3.93 -3.13
N LEU A 154 -1.72 2.68 -3.46
CA LEU A 154 -2.95 2.41 -4.21
C LEU A 154 -4.20 2.66 -3.37
N ILE A 155 -4.13 2.41 -2.06
CA ILE A 155 -5.21 2.72 -1.13
C ILE A 155 -5.36 4.25 -1.02
N GLU A 156 -4.25 4.98 -0.94
CA GLU A 156 -4.20 6.44 -0.90
C GLU A 156 -4.77 7.06 -2.19
N ALA A 157 -4.33 6.58 -3.36
CA ALA A 157 -4.83 7.03 -4.65
C ALA A 157 -6.34 6.76 -4.81
N GLN A 158 -6.80 5.60 -4.40
CA GLN A 158 -8.22 5.25 -4.45
C GLN A 158 -9.06 6.03 -3.43
N ALA A 159 -8.53 6.38 -2.24
CA ALA A 159 -9.21 7.28 -1.29
C ALA A 159 -9.44 8.67 -1.90
N ASN A 160 -8.54 9.12 -2.78
CA ASN A 160 -8.69 10.34 -3.56
C ASN A 160 -9.71 10.21 -4.72
N GLY A 161 -10.27 9.03 -4.97
CA GLY A 161 -11.13 8.76 -6.13
C GLY A 161 -10.37 8.65 -7.46
N LEU A 162 -9.04 8.71 -7.43
CA LEU A 162 -8.18 8.67 -8.61
C LEU A 162 -8.29 7.30 -9.29
N PRO A 163 -8.50 7.23 -10.63
CA PRO A 163 -8.46 5.98 -11.35
C PRO A 163 -7.06 5.36 -11.30
N CYS A 164 -7.00 4.05 -11.10
CA CYS A 164 -5.75 3.31 -10.95
C CYS A 164 -5.63 2.24 -12.03
N ILE A 165 -4.52 2.23 -12.76
CA ILE A 165 -4.15 1.17 -13.70
C ILE A 165 -2.98 0.41 -13.09
N VAL A 166 -3.21 -0.85 -12.76
CA VAL A 166 -2.37 -1.63 -11.85
C VAL A 166 -1.92 -2.93 -12.51
N SER A 167 -0.68 -3.34 -12.29
CA SER A 167 -0.21 -4.66 -12.70
C SER A 167 -1.00 -5.78 -12.03
N ASP A 168 -1.31 -6.84 -12.76
CA ASP A 168 -1.95 -8.07 -12.25
C ASP A 168 -1.09 -8.87 -11.26
N CYS A 169 0.19 -8.48 -11.10
CA CYS A 169 1.11 -9.00 -10.09
C CYS A 169 0.92 -8.37 -8.69
N VAL A 170 0.06 -7.35 -8.57
CA VAL A 170 -0.28 -6.71 -7.29
C VAL A 170 -1.46 -7.46 -6.66
N PRO A 171 -1.51 -7.63 -5.31
CA PRO A 171 -2.63 -8.31 -4.65
C PRO A 171 -3.99 -7.71 -5.00
N LYS A 172 -4.95 -8.56 -5.40
CA LYS A 172 -6.30 -8.13 -5.82
C LYS A 172 -7.10 -7.48 -4.69
N GLU A 173 -6.75 -7.73 -3.46
CA GLU A 173 -7.41 -7.15 -2.29
C GLU A 173 -7.27 -5.61 -2.19
N VAL A 174 -6.38 -5.00 -2.98
CA VAL A 174 -6.29 -3.53 -3.08
C VAL A 174 -7.31 -2.92 -4.04
N GLN A 175 -8.13 -3.72 -4.74
CA GLN A 175 -9.19 -3.19 -5.61
C GLN A 175 -10.40 -2.75 -4.78
N LEU A 176 -10.46 -1.48 -4.43
CA LEU A 176 -11.50 -0.91 -3.58
C LEU A 176 -12.57 -0.16 -4.38
N ASN A 177 -12.19 0.37 -5.53
CA ASN A 177 -13.04 1.18 -6.39
C ASN A 177 -13.20 0.54 -7.77
N SER A 178 -14.34 0.80 -8.42
CA SER A 178 -14.65 0.29 -9.76
C SER A 178 -13.73 0.83 -10.87
N ASN A 179 -13.04 1.96 -10.62
CA ASN A 179 -12.07 2.57 -11.53
C ASN A 179 -10.62 2.14 -11.24
N CYS A 180 -10.43 1.04 -10.54
CA CYS A 180 -9.14 0.37 -10.36
C CYS A 180 -9.09 -0.86 -11.27
N HIS A 181 -8.23 -0.85 -12.29
CA HIS A 181 -8.14 -1.86 -13.33
C HIS A 181 -6.80 -2.60 -13.27
N PHE A 182 -6.85 -3.91 -13.28
CA PHE A 182 -5.66 -4.76 -13.32
C PHE A 182 -5.33 -5.20 -14.74
N VAL A 183 -4.05 -5.05 -15.11
CA VAL A 183 -3.54 -5.36 -16.45
C VAL A 183 -2.27 -6.18 -16.34
N SER A 184 -2.12 -7.18 -17.20
CA SER A 184 -0.89 -7.98 -17.25
C SER A 184 0.28 -7.16 -17.78
N LEU A 185 1.44 -7.30 -17.13
CA LEU A 185 2.70 -6.73 -17.63
C LEU A 185 3.14 -7.36 -18.97
N LYS A 186 2.58 -8.49 -19.35
CA LYS A 186 2.80 -9.14 -20.65
C LYS A 186 1.92 -8.58 -21.76
N SER A 187 0.91 -7.78 -21.41
CA SER A 187 0.03 -7.14 -22.39
C SER A 187 0.78 -6.07 -23.18
N ASN A 188 0.33 -5.82 -24.42
CA ASN A 188 0.82 -4.70 -25.19
C ASN A 188 0.57 -3.38 -24.46
N TYR A 189 1.47 -2.40 -24.63
CA TYR A 189 1.32 -1.04 -24.10
C TYR A 189 0.00 -0.38 -24.52
N ASP A 190 -0.54 -0.72 -25.68
CA ASP A 190 -1.82 -0.16 -26.17
C ASP A 190 -2.99 -0.48 -25.25
N ILE A 191 -2.97 -1.65 -24.56
CA ILE A 191 -4.00 -2.01 -23.58
C ILE A 191 -3.89 -1.10 -22.35
N TRP A 192 -2.67 -0.87 -21.85
CA TRP A 192 -2.42 0.07 -20.76
C TRP A 192 -2.83 1.49 -21.15
N ASN A 193 -2.41 1.94 -22.33
CA ASN A 193 -2.70 3.27 -22.84
C ASN A 193 -4.20 3.49 -23.06
N LYS A 194 -4.93 2.49 -23.56
CA LYS A 194 -6.40 2.57 -23.69
C LYS A 194 -7.06 2.81 -22.32
N LEU A 195 -6.67 2.07 -21.28
CA LEU A 195 -7.21 2.26 -19.94
C LEU A 195 -6.84 3.61 -19.33
N ILE A 196 -5.66 4.16 -19.66
CA ILE A 196 -5.26 5.51 -19.27
C ILE A 196 -6.17 6.55 -19.93
N LEU A 197 -6.50 6.39 -21.23
CA LEU A 197 -7.37 7.29 -21.97
C LEU A 197 -8.83 7.23 -21.49
N ASP A 198 -9.30 6.05 -21.10
CA ASP A 198 -10.66 5.81 -20.58
C ASP A 198 -10.79 6.15 -19.08
N ALA A 199 -9.70 6.59 -18.43
CA ALA A 199 -9.64 6.79 -16.99
C ALA A 199 -10.49 7.97 -16.52
N ASN A 200 -11.39 7.71 -15.57
CA ASN A 200 -12.26 8.72 -14.97
C ASN A 200 -12.25 8.62 -13.44
N ARG A 201 -12.15 9.78 -12.78
CA ARG A 201 -12.24 9.88 -11.34
C ARG A 201 -13.66 9.55 -10.87
N ILE A 202 -13.79 8.81 -9.79
CA ILE A 202 -15.09 8.60 -9.14
C ILE A 202 -15.35 9.70 -8.10
N ASP A 203 -16.59 9.78 -7.66
CA ASP A 203 -17.00 10.67 -6.58
C ASP A 203 -16.15 10.45 -5.32
N SER A 204 -15.73 11.55 -4.69
CA SER A 204 -14.80 11.56 -3.57
C SER A 204 -15.41 10.95 -2.30
N GLU A 205 -16.69 11.19 -2.01
CA GLU A 205 -17.34 10.64 -0.81
C GLU A 205 -17.51 9.14 -0.95
N LYS A 206 -17.88 8.68 -2.15
CA LYS A 206 -17.95 7.25 -2.45
C LYS A 206 -16.58 6.57 -2.33
N ALA A 207 -15.52 7.22 -2.82
CA ALA A 207 -14.15 6.72 -2.72
C ALA A 207 -13.71 6.54 -1.26
N ILE A 208 -13.91 7.57 -0.43
CA ILE A 208 -13.64 7.56 1.02
C ILE A 208 -14.44 6.46 1.72
N SER A 209 -15.74 6.34 1.40
CA SER A 209 -16.61 5.30 1.96
C SER A 209 -16.10 3.89 1.64
N ASN A 210 -15.71 3.63 0.40
CA ASN A 210 -15.19 2.33 -0.03
C ASN A 210 -13.91 1.95 0.73
N VAL A 211 -12.98 2.89 0.90
CA VAL A 211 -11.72 2.66 1.64
C VAL A 211 -11.99 2.40 3.12
N ASN A 212 -12.90 3.17 3.75
CA ASN A 212 -13.31 2.95 5.14
C ASN A 212 -13.96 1.57 5.33
N ASN A 213 -14.91 1.21 4.46
CA ASN A 213 -15.62 -0.08 4.51
C ASN A 213 -14.68 -1.27 4.28
N ALA A 214 -13.65 -1.06 3.47
CA ALA A 214 -12.59 -2.05 3.26
C ALA A 214 -11.65 -2.20 4.47
N GLY A 215 -11.78 -1.39 5.54
CA GLY A 215 -11.01 -1.51 6.77
C GLY A 215 -9.62 -0.89 6.72
N TYR A 216 -9.37 0.05 5.80
CA TYR A 216 -8.09 0.77 5.70
C TYR A 216 -8.07 2.11 6.46
N ASN A 217 -9.02 2.36 7.34
CA ASN A 217 -8.99 3.51 8.24
C ASN A 217 -8.05 3.23 9.42
N ILE A 218 -7.07 4.11 9.66
CA ILE A 218 -6.07 3.95 10.73
C ILE A 218 -6.70 3.83 12.11
N ILE A 219 -7.83 4.52 12.37
CA ILE A 219 -8.52 4.46 13.66
C ILE A 219 -9.07 3.04 13.90
N GLN A 220 -9.64 2.41 12.86
CA GLN A 220 -10.13 1.03 12.94
C GLN A 220 -8.97 0.05 13.17
N SER A 221 -7.88 0.21 12.43
CA SER A 221 -6.69 -0.64 12.57
C SER A 221 -6.06 -0.51 13.96
N ALA A 222 -5.98 0.71 14.49
CA ALA A 222 -5.47 0.96 15.84
C ALA A 222 -6.36 0.32 16.91
N LYS A 223 -7.69 0.43 16.79
CA LYS A 223 -8.63 -0.21 17.72
C LYS A 223 -8.52 -1.73 17.73
N ILE A 224 -8.43 -2.35 16.56
CA ILE A 224 -8.22 -3.81 16.45
C ILE A 224 -6.92 -4.23 17.14
N LEU A 225 -5.86 -3.46 16.94
CA LEU A 225 -4.56 -3.72 17.56
C LEU A 225 -4.60 -3.57 19.09
N GLU A 226 -5.27 -2.52 19.60
CA GLU A 226 -5.47 -2.29 21.02
C GLU A 226 -6.23 -3.45 21.67
N GLU A 227 -7.38 -3.85 21.09
CA GLU A 227 -8.17 -4.99 21.58
C GLU A 227 -7.36 -6.29 21.63
N LEU A 228 -6.51 -6.50 20.63
CA LEU A 228 -5.62 -7.65 20.56
C LEU A 228 -4.61 -7.64 21.72
N TYR A 229 -3.94 -6.52 22.00
CA TYR A 229 -3.01 -6.40 23.11
C TYR A 229 -3.70 -6.58 24.46
N LEU A 230 -4.87 -6.00 24.67
CA LEU A 230 -5.64 -6.15 25.91
C LEU A 230 -6.04 -7.62 26.14
N SER A 231 -6.48 -8.31 25.09
CA SER A 231 -6.83 -9.73 25.15
C SER A 231 -5.66 -10.63 25.54
N GLU A 232 -4.48 -10.38 24.98
CA GLU A 232 -3.28 -11.16 25.30
C GLU A 232 -2.77 -10.88 26.71
N ASN A 233 -2.78 -9.62 27.17
CA ASN A 233 -2.43 -9.27 28.54
C ASN A 233 -3.34 -9.97 29.55
N SER A 234 -4.65 -10.03 29.32
CA SER A 234 -5.58 -10.73 30.22
C SER A 234 -5.30 -12.23 30.31
N LYS A 235 -4.90 -12.88 29.20
CA LYS A 235 -4.49 -14.29 29.20
C LYS A 235 -3.20 -14.51 29.96
N LEU A 236 -2.22 -13.62 29.84
CA LEU A 236 -0.96 -13.69 30.59
C LEU A 236 -1.19 -13.56 32.10
N HIS A 237 -2.04 -12.65 32.53
CA HIS A 237 -2.40 -12.49 33.93
C HIS A 237 -3.09 -13.75 34.49
N LYS A 238 -4.06 -14.32 33.77
CA LYS A 238 -4.71 -15.58 34.17
C LYS A 238 -3.71 -16.74 34.28
N ARG A 239 -2.75 -16.87 33.34
CA ARG A 239 -1.71 -17.90 33.40
C ARG A 239 -0.81 -17.73 34.64
N LYS A 240 -0.38 -16.50 34.94
CA LYS A 240 0.43 -16.22 36.15
C LYS A 240 -0.32 -16.54 37.46
N GLN A 241 -1.61 -16.21 37.54
CA GLN A 241 -2.43 -16.54 38.71
C GLN A 241 -2.60 -18.06 38.88
N ASN A 242 -2.82 -18.80 37.79
CA ASN A 242 -2.95 -20.26 37.83
C ASN A 242 -1.64 -20.95 38.28
N ILE A 243 -0.48 -20.46 37.83
CA ILE A 243 0.85 -20.96 38.27
C ILE A 243 1.01 -20.69 39.77
N SER A 244 0.74 -19.46 40.22
CA SER A 244 0.86 -19.10 41.65
C SER A 244 -0.06 -19.93 42.55
N ASN A 245 -1.28 -20.23 42.11
CA ASN A 245 -2.24 -21.07 42.85
C ASN A 245 -1.80 -22.54 42.88
N ASN A 246 -1.25 -23.06 41.79
CA ASN A 246 -0.70 -24.43 41.76
C ASN A 246 0.52 -24.57 42.69
N ASP A 247 1.41 -23.60 42.73
CA ASP A 247 2.58 -23.58 43.59
C ASP A 247 2.18 -23.54 45.10
N LYS A 248 1.13 -22.77 45.46
CA LYS A 248 0.55 -22.78 46.81
C LYS A 248 0.00 -24.15 47.16
N THR A 249 -0.78 -24.75 46.26
CA THR A 249 -1.41 -26.07 46.49
C THR A 249 -0.34 -27.18 46.68
N ILE A 250 0.78 -27.08 45.96
CA ILE A 250 1.92 -28.04 46.10
C ILE A 250 2.61 -27.84 47.45
N LYS A 251 2.86 -26.60 47.87
CA LYS A 251 3.45 -26.28 49.17
C LYS A 251 2.57 -26.77 50.34
N ASP A 252 1.26 -26.50 50.26
CA ASP A 252 0.31 -26.93 51.30
C ASP A 252 0.21 -28.47 51.41
N ARG A 253 0.34 -29.20 50.30
CA ARG A 253 0.40 -30.69 50.33
C ARG A 253 1.70 -31.22 50.92
N LYS A 254 2.86 -30.58 50.69
CA LYS A 254 4.11 -30.96 51.29
C LYS A 254 4.09 -30.77 52.80
N VAL A 255 3.64 -29.64 53.30
CA VAL A 255 3.51 -29.36 54.74
C VAL A 255 2.56 -30.31 55.42
N LYS A 256 1.45 -30.72 54.79
CA LYS A 256 0.50 -31.70 55.35
C LYS A 256 1.10 -33.14 55.42
N ASN A 257 2.02 -33.49 54.56
CA ASN A 257 2.65 -34.79 54.56
C ASN A 257 3.82 -34.88 55.58
N GLU A 258 4.52 -33.77 55.81
CA GLU A 258 5.61 -33.70 56.84
C GLU A 258 5.06 -33.69 58.26
N ASN A 259 3.81 -33.27 58.49
CA ASN A 259 3.14 -33.29 59.79
C ASN A 259 2.46 -34.66 60.14
N LYS A 260 2.59 -35.66 59.26
CA LYS A 260 2.00 -37.01 59.47
C LYS A 260 3.05 -38.11 59.73
N THR A 261 4.30 -37.74 59.74
CA THR A 261 5.44 -38.60 60.18
C THR A 261 5.88 -38.16 61.55
#